data_7de29a9f7e3b11851125525a325d0c85
#
_entry.id   7de29a9f7e3b11851125525a325d0c85
#
_cell.length_a   1.000
_cell.length_b   1.000
_cell.length_c   1.000
_cell.angle_alpha   90.00
_cell.angle_beta   90.00
_cell.angle_gamma   90.00
#
_symmetry.space_group_name_H-M   'P 1'
#
loop_
_entity.id
_entity.type
_entity.pdbx_description
1 polymer ?
#
loop_
_entity_poly.entity_id
_entity_poly.type
_entity_poly.pdbx_seq_one_letter_code
_entity_poly.pdbx_strand_id
1 'polypeptide(L)'
;LLYMMRSFTRSPRRHAVLFAVLTCAFLLPLLISIYRDSNAWGTRQYLLARSAGETYHIGNATEVDVPYFEGIRGLSAPVYRDGTIYLHILSDEEWRNAESVTVFENEIRKRMEVSGNEALLPTAFSYEYAHGISTDPSHLSGQRSLLLVNMLVILLSVSVVRSAYRSHLKRFTSDIGTLRACGASRRQISALFAAELAAVFLLAAACAVVISVVSLKVL
;
A
#
# COMPACT_ATOMS: atom_id res chain seq x y z
N LEU A 1 -28.15 -28.00 -3.49
CA LEU A 1 -28.59 -26.61 -3.36
C LEU A 1 -29.76 -26.51 -2.34
N LEU A 2 -30.82 -27.29 -2.47
CA LEU A 2 -32.00 -27.33 -1.55
C LEU A 2 -31.62 -27.64 -0.10
N TYR A 3 -30.68 -28.56 0.13
CA TYR A 3 -30.19 -28.88 1.47
C TYR A 3 -29.43 -27.70 2.10
N MET A 4 -28.57 -27.02 1.32
CA MET A 4 -27.84 -25.80 1.77
C MET A 4 -28.83 -24.71 2.16
N MET A 5 -29.83 -24.41 1.33
CA MET A 5 -30.86 -23.41 1.67
C MET A 5 -31.64 -23.79 2.95
N ARG A 6 -31.97 -25.04 3.15
CA ARG A 6 -32.61 -25.53 4.39
C ARG A 6 -31.69 -25.47 5.60
N SER A 7 -30.39 -25.73 5.44
CA SER A 7 -29.39 -25.58 6.51
C SER A 7 -29.29 -24.13 6.98
N PHE A 8 -29.21 -23.18 6.04
CA PHE A 8 -29.20 -21.74 6.35
C PHE A 8 -30.48 -21.28 7.08
N THR A 9 -31.64 -21.74 6.65
CA THR A 9 -32.92 -21.34 7.28
C THR A 9 -33.15 -21.99 8.65
N ARG A 10 -32.60 -23.17 8.89
CA ARG A 10 -32.81 -23.92 10.12
C ARG A 10 -31.94 -23.47 11.30
N SER A 11 -30.78 -22.83 11.03
CA SER A 11 -29.92 -22.35 12.07
C SER A 11 -29.19 -21.01 11.69
N PRO A 12 -29.95 -19.92 11.47
CA PRO A 12 -29.41 -18.67 10.97
C PRO A 12 -28.35 -18.06 11.90
N ARG A 13 -28.55 -18.18 13.23
CA ARG A 13 -27.59 -17.67 14.22
C ARG A 13 -26.19 -18.28 14.11
N ARG A 14 -26.09 -19.57 13.71
CA ARG A 14 -24.81 -20.28 13.60
C ARG A 14 -24.01 -19.81 12.39
N HIS A 15 -24.69 -19.66 11.26
CA HIS A 15 -24.07 -19.14 10.04
C HIS A 15 -23.71 -17.66 10.19
N ALA A 16 -24.56 -16.89 10.90
CA ALA A 16 -24.27 -15.49 11.19
C ALA A 16 -22.97 -15.29 11.99
N VAL A 17 -22.74 -16.12 13.02
CA VAL A 17 -21.48 -16.07 13.80
C VAL A 17 -20.28 -16.43 12.93
N LEU A 18 -20.36 -17.51 12.15
CA LEU A 18 -19.27 -17.91 11.26
C LEU A 18 -19.00 -16.82 10.20
N PHE A 19 -20.07 -16.29 9.61
CA PHE A 19 -19.99 -15.19 8.65
C PHE A 19 -19.35 -13.94 9.26
N ALA A 20 -19.77 -13.51 10.46
CA ALA A 20 -19.19 -12.36 11.13
C ALA A 20 -17.70 -12.55 11.43
N VAL A 21 -17.30 -13.73 11.93
CA VAL A 21 -15.90 -14.07 12.20
C VAL A 21 -15.06 -14.02 10.93
N LEU A 22 -15.57 -14.61 9.84
CA LEU A 22 -14.86 -14.58 8.55
C LEU A 22 -14.76 -13.16 7.99
N THR A 23 -15.84 -12.38 8.07
CA THR A 23 -15.85 -10.99 7.60
C THR A 23 -14.83 -10.16 8.37
N CYS A 24 -14.78 -10.27 9.70
CA CYS A 24 -13.76 -9.58 10.50
C CYS A 24 -12.35 -10.06 10.19
N ALA A 25 -12.15 -11.35 9.96
CA ALA A 25 -10.86 -11.93 9.62
C ALA A 25 -10.30 -11.42 8.28
N PHE A 26 -11.15 -11.08 7.32
CA PHE A 26 -10.76 -10.46 6.06
C PHE A 26 -10.65 -8.94 6.16
N LEU A 27 -11.59 -8.32 6.89
CA LEU A 27 -11.69 -6.88 6.99
C LEU A 27 -10.45 -6.24 7.65
N LEU A 28 -9.99 -6.80 8.77
CA LEU A 28 -8.87 -6.24 9.52
C LEU A 28 -7.57 -6.14 8.69
N PRO A 29 -7.07 -7.22 8.03
CA PRO A 29 -5.88 -7.11 7.20
C PRO A 29 -6.04 -6.15 6.02
N LEU A 30 -7.24 -6.10 5.42
CA LEU A 30 -7.55 -5.19 4.33
C LEU A 30 -7.50 -3.74 4.78
N LEU A 31 -8.12 -3.39 5.91
CA LEU A 31 -8.09 -2.03 6.45
C LEU A 31 -6.66 -1.58 6.79
N ILE A 32 -5.85 -2.46 7.38
CA ILE A 32 -4.44 -2.15 7.69
C ILE A 32 -3.65 -1.90 6.40
N SER A 33 -3.87 -2.73 5.37
CA SER A 33 -3.20 -2.55 4.07
C SER A 33 -3.61 -1.24 3.41
N ILE A 34 -4.90 -0.94 3.37
CA ILE A 34 -5.44 0.31 2.82
C ILE A 34 -4.87 1.53 3.56
N TYR A 35 -4.88 1.50 4.89
CA TYR A 35 -4.32 2.59 5.70
C TYR A 35 -2.84 2.82 5.40
N ARG A 36 -2.05 1.74 5.31
CA ARG A 36 -0.63 1.82 4.97
C ARG A 36 -0.42 2.44 3.59
N ASP A 37 -1.15 1.96 2.59
CA ASP A 37 -0.98 2.41 1.21
C ASP A 37 -1.52 3.85 1.03
N SER A 38 -2.61 4.22 1.71
CA SER A 38 -3.13 5.59 1.74
C SER A 38 -2.14 6.55 2.40
N ASN A 39 -1.54 6.15 3.53
CA ASN A 39 -0.52 6.97 4.20
C ASN A 39 0.74 7.14 3.35
N ALA A 40 1.20 6.08 2.68
CA ALA A 40 2.33 6.15 1.76
C ALA A 40 2.02 7.07 0.57
N TRP A 41 0.82 6.98 0.00
CA TRP A 41 0.38 7.84 -1.08
C TRP A 41 0.27 9.31 -0.64
N GLY A 42 -0.34 9.58 0.52
CA GLY A 42 -0.44 10.92 1.10
C GLY A 42 0.93 11.56 1.35
N THR A 43 1.87 10.80 1.92
CA THR A 43 3.26 11.25 2.11
C THR A 43 3.91 11.58 0.77
N ARG A 44 3.73 10.74 -0.24
CA ARG A 44 4.25 10.98 -1.59
C ARG A 44 3.70 12.27 -2.17
N GLN A 45 2.39 12.49 -2.11
CA GLN A 45 1.76 13.71 -2.61
C GLN A 45 2.21 14.95 -1.86
N TYR A 46 2.35 14.85 -0.54
CA TYR A 46 2.87 15.94 0.28
C TYR A 46 4.31 16.33 -0.11
N LEU A 47 5.20 15.34 -0.30
CA LEU A 47 6.59 15.60 -0.70
C LEU A 47 6.64 16.24 -2.09
N LEU A 48 5.90 15.69 -3.07
CA LEU A 48 5.83 16.24 -4.42
C LEU A 48 5.23 17.66 -4.46
N ALA A 49 4.19 17.92 -3.67
CA ALA A 49 3.58 19.24 -3.58
C ALA A 49 4.51 20.27 -2.91
N ARG A 50 5.27 19.84 -1.91
CA ARG A 50 6.23 20.72 -1.21
C ARG A 50 7.42 21.08 -2.09
N SER A 51 7.84 20.19 -2.98
CA SER A 51 8.88 20.50 -3.97
C SER A 51 8.40 21.49 -5.05
N ALA A 52 7.09 21.72 -5.17
CA ALA A 52 6.48 22.47 -6.26
C ALA A 52 6.94 22.01 -7.66
N GLY A 53 7.40 20.75 -7.77
CA GLY A 53 8.11 20.23 -8.94
C GLY A 53 9.57 20.68 -9.05
N GLU A 54 10.05 21.49 -8.14
CA GLU A 54 11.40 22.04 -8.12
C GLU A 54 12.27 21.10 -7.29
N THR A 55 13.20 20.42 -7.93
CA THR A 55 13.97 19.34 -7.32
C THR A 55 15.36 19.77 -6.84
N TYR A 56 15.87 20.88 -7.34
CA TYR A 56 17.18 21.41 -6.98
C TYR A 56 17.19 22.92 -6.99
N HIS A 57 17.86 23.54 -6.03
CA HIS A 57 17.93 24.98 -5.90
C HIS A 57 19.40 25.42 -5.78
N ILE A 58 19.76 26.48 -6.47
CA ILE A 58 21.06 27.13 -6.38
C ILE A 58 20.83 28.56 -5.91
N GLY A 59 21.10 28.81 -4.65
CA GLY A 59 20.94 30.11 -4.02
C GLY A 59 22.10 31.08 -4.33
N ASN A 60 21.90 32.36 -4.04
CA ASN A 60 22.82 33.46 -4.32
C ASN A 60 23.20 33.57 -5.80
N ALA A 61 22.30 33.16 -6.68
CA ALA A 61 22.50 33.24 -8.12
C ALA A 61 22.07 34.62 -8.66
N THR A 62 22.60 34.97 -9.80
CA THR A 62 22.18 36.13 -10.59
C THR A 62 21.65 35.69 -11.94
N GLU A 63 20.96 36.56 -12.66
CA GLU A 63 20.46 36.23 -14.01
C GLU A 63 21.60 35.87 -14.98
N VAL A 64 22.80 36.37 -14.75
CA VAL A 64 23.99 36.09 -15.56
C VAL A 64 24.47 34.64 -15.40
N ASP A 65 24.12 34.00 -14.28
CA ASP A 65 24.50 32.61 -13.99
C ASP A 65 23.57 31.57 -14.69
N VAL A 66 22.37 31.98 -15.11
CA VAL A 66 21.37 31.09 -15.70
C VAL A 66 21.86 30.28 -16.91
N PRO A 67 22.55 30.90 -17.91
CA PRO A 67 23.01 30.18 -19.11
C PRO A 67 24.00 29.04 -18.78
N TYR A 68 24.73 29.11 -17.68
CA TYR A 68 25.65 28.04 -17.29
C TYR A 68 24.95 26.74 -16.90
N PHE A 69 23.70 26.82 -16.47
CA PHE A 69 22.90 25.65 -16.05
C PHE A 69 21.92 25.15 -17.12
N GLU A 70 21.95 25.74 -18.31
CA GLU A 70 21.18 25.28 -19.45
C GLU A 70 21.74 23.98 -20.07
N GLY A 71 20.88 23.15 -20.63
CA GLY A 71 21.26 21.94 -21.38
C GLY A 71 21.85 20.83 -20.54
N ILE A 72 21.64 20.82 -19.24
CA ILE A 72 22.00 19.66 -18.40
C ILE A 72 21.03 18.52 -18.74
N ARG A 73 21.58 17.39 -19.14
CA ARG A 73 20.80 16.21 -19.54
C ARG A 73 19.89 15.74 -18.41
N GLY A 74 18.62 15.55 -18.68
CA GLY A 74 17.62 15.09 -17.71
C GLY A 74 17.00 16.21 -16.86
N LEU A 75 17.39 17.46 -17.04
CA LEU A 75 16.81 18.62 -16.37
C LEU A 75 16.06 19.53 -17.33
N SER A 76 15.05 20.23 -16.77
CA SER A 76 14.37 21.33 -17.46
C SER A 76 15.30 22.53 -17.65
N ALA A 77 14.86 23.48 -18.45
CA ALA A 77 15.48 24.80 -18.49
C ALA A 77 15.49 25.42 -17.08
N PRO A 78 16.60 26.05 -16.66
CA PRO A 78 16.70 26.70 -15.37
C PRO A 78 15.70 27.87 -15.26
N VAL A 79 15.04 28.00 -14.12
CA VAL A 79 14.13 29.10 -13.81
C VAL A 79 14.74 29.95 -12.72
N TYR A 80 15.00 31.24 -13.01
CA TYR A 80 15.52 32.18 -12.02
C TYR A 80 14.38 32.90 -11.31
N ARG A 81 14.40 32.90 -9.97
CA ARG A 81 13.48 33.69 -9.13
C ARG A 81 14.19 34.11 -7.84
N ASP A 82 14.06 35.36 -7.49
CA ASP A 82 14.50 35.94 -6.19
C ASP A 82 15.90 35.50 -5.75
N GLY A 83 16.89 35.56 -6.66
CA GLY A 83 18.28 35.21 -6.32
C GLY A 83 18.53 33.69 -6.29
N THR A 84 17.60 32.87 -6.79
CA THR A 84 17.72 31.41 -6.79
C THR A 84 17.41 30.85 -8.18
N ILE A 85 18.23 29.92 -8.64
CA ILE A 85 17.99 29.13 -9.84
C ILE A 85 17.34 27.81 -9.44
N TYR A 86 16.21 27.50 -10.06
CA TYR A 86 15.42 26.30 -9.85
C TYR A 86 15.55 25.36 -11.05
N LEU A 87 15.79 24.09 -10.77
CA LEU A 87 15.94 23.03 -11.76
C LEU A 87 14.94 21.90 -11.49
N HIS A 88 14.27 21.42 -12.54
CA HIS A 88 13.31 20.31 -12.44
C HIS A 88 13.85 19.06 -13.15
N ILE A 89 13.58 17.90 -12.61
CA ILE A 89 13.85 16.61 -13.27
C ILE A 89 12.78 16.34 -14.32
N LEU A 90 13.21 16.07 -15.57
CA LEU A 90 12.31 15.82 -16.69
C LEU A 90 11.80 14.39 -16.78
N SER A 91 12.54 13.40 -16.27
CA SER A 91 12.10 12.00 -16.28
C SER A 91 12.50 11.25 -15.03
N ASP A 92 11.55 10.48 -14.47
CA ASP A 92 11.76 9.63 -13.29
C ASP A 92 12.68 8.43 -13.58
N GLU A 93 12.88 8.04 -14.85
CA GLU A 93 13.59 6.82 -15.19
C GLU A 93 15.11 6.95 -15.11
N GLU A 94 15.65 8.12 -15.44
CA GLU A 94 17.10 8.35 -15.42
C GLU A 94 17.66 8.54 -14.00
N TRP A 95 16.82 8.88 -13.01
CA TRP A 95 17.26 9.33 -11.67
C TRP A 95 16.87 8.37 -10.53
N ARG A 96 16.55 7.13 -10.84
CA ARG A 96 16.13 6.12 -9.84
C ARG A 96 17.25 5.60 -8.95
N ASN A 97 18.50 5.84 -9.29
CA ASN A 97 19.66 5.29 -8.59
C ASN A 97 20.47 6.37 -7.89
N ALA A 98 21.04 6.06 -6.71
CA ALA A 98 21.94 6.96 -6.00
C ALA A 98 23.18 7.38 -6.82
N GLU A 99 23.66 6.53 -7.72
CA GLU A 99 24.74 6.85 -8.65
C GLU A 99 24.37 8.00 -9.61
N SER A 100 23.15 8.01 -10.11
CA SER A 100 22.64 9.06 -11.00
C SER A 100 22.60 10.43 -10.32
N VAL A 101 22.22 10.46 -9.04
CA VAL A 101 22.20 11.67 -8.21
C VAL A 101 23.62 12.24 -8.06
N THR A 102 24.59 11.38 -7.79
CA THR A 102 26.00 11.78 -7.65
C THR A 102 26.57 12.36 -8.94
N VAL A 103 26.27 11.75 -10.09
CA VAL A 103 26.67 12.26 -11.41
C VAL A 103 26.07 13.63 -11.68
N PHE A 104 24.80 13.82 -11.33
CA PHE A 104 24.09 15.07 -11.48
C PHE A 104 24.68 16.19 -10.59
N GLU A 105 24.89 15.90 -9.29
CA GLU A 105 25.51 16.87 -8.37
C GLU A 105 26.93 17.28 -8.82
N ASN A 106 27.70 16.34 -9.34
CA ASN A 106 29.03 16.60 -9.88
C ASN A 106 28.97 17.49 -11.15
N GLU A 107 27.99 17.27 -12.02
CA GLU A 107 27.80 18.12 -13.21
C GLU A 107 27.40 19.54 -12.82
N ILE A 108 26.50 19.71 -11.86
CA ILE A 108 26.13 21.04 -11.34
C ILE A 108 27.36 21.74 -10.71
N ARG A 109 28.08 21.01 -9.85
CA ARG A 109 29.31 21.57 -9.23
C ARG A 109 30.30 22.03 -10.25
N LYS A 110 30.58 21.27 -11.30
CA LYS A 110 31.44 21.63 -12.40
C LYS A 110 30.97 22.91 -13.13
N ARG A 111 29.67 23.06 -13.32
CA ARG A 111 29.07 24.24 -13.93
C ARG A 111 29.15 25.46 -13.03
N MET A 112 29.05 25.29 -11.72
CA MET A 112 29.28 26.33 -10.74
C MET A 112 30.76 26.84 -10.79
N GLU A 113 31.73 25.95 -10.89
CA GLU A 113 33.13 26.29 -11.05
C GLU A 113 33.39 27.11 -12.34
N VAL A 114 32.72 26.73 -13.45
CA VAL A 114 32.83 27.43 -14.74
C VAL A 114 32.16 28.80 -14.70
N SER A 115 31.09 28.99 -13.90
CA SER A 115 30.43 30.29 -13.76
C SER A 115 31.33 31.33 -13.05
N GLY A 116 32.31 30.87 -12.26
CA GLY A 116 33.24 31.74 -11.50
C GLY A 116 32.57 32.51 -10.35
N ASN A 117 31.30 32.23 -10.04
CA ASN A 117 30.57 32.86 -8.95
C ASN A 117 30.71 32.01 -7.67
N GLU A 118 31.69 32.37 -6.85
CA GLU A 118 31.95 31.67 -5.57
C GLU A 118 30.84 31.82 -4.54
N ALA A 119 29.90 32.73 -4.75
CA ALA A 119 28.78 32.95 -3.84
C ALA A 119 27.64 31.96 -4.05
N LEU A 120 27.64 31.17 -5.11
CA LEU A 120 26.61 30.18 -5.41
C LEU A 120 26.53 29.12 -4.30
N LEU A 121 25.36 28.93 -3.75
CA LEU A 121 25.08 27.95 -2.70
C LEU A 121 24.17 26.87 -3.25
N PRO A 122 24.69 25.68 -3.62
CA PRO A 122 23.86 24.56 -4.01
C PRO A 122 23.13 24.02 -2.79
N THR A 123 21.84 23.86 -2.89
CA THR A 123 21.11 23.06 -1.93
C THR A 123 21.35 21.58 -2.24
N ALA A 124 21.41 20.75 -1.21
CA ALA A 124 21.52 19.32 -1.42
C ALA A 124 20.31 18.82 -2.24
N PHE A 125 20.58 18.00 -3.23
CA PHE A 125 19.52 17.32 -3.96
C PHE A 125 18.71 16.47 -3.00
N SER A 126 17.42 16.74 -2.89
CA SER A 126 16.54 15.92 -2.08
C SER A 126 15.91 14.84 -2.94
N TYR A 127 16.49 13.64 -2.89
CA TYR A 127 15.92 12.44 -3.50
C TYR A 127 14.48 12.20 -3.05
N GLU A 128 14.18 12.53 -1.81
CA GLU A 128 12.83 12.41 -1.23
C GLU A 128 11.81 13.26 -1.98
N TYR A 129 12.15 14.52 -2.23
CA TYR A 129 11.26 15.44 -2.94
C TYR A 129 11.14 15.10 -4.42
N ALA A 130 12.22 14.68 -5.05
CA ALA A 130 12.21 14.32 -6.47
C ALA A 130 11.32 13.12 -6.77
N HIS A 131 11.35 12.12 -5.92
CA HIS A 131 10.63 10.86 -6.14
C HIS A 131 9.40 10.68 -5.25
N GLY A 132 9.16 11.59 -4.32
CA GLY A 132 8.09 11.49 -3.34
C GLY A 132 8.26 10.25 -2.44
N ILE A 133 9.52 9.87 -2.18
CA ILE A 133 9.86 8.72 -1.35
C ILE A 133 10.54 9.26 -0.09
N SER A 134 9.93 9.06 1.07
CA SER A 134 10.56 9.46 2.33
C SER A 134 11.70 8.51 2.67
N THR A 135 12.90 9.05 2.85
CA THR A 135 14.07 8.34 3.38
C THR A 135 14.19 8.51 4.90
N ASP A 136 13.30 9.26 5.52
CA ASP A 136 13.28 9.46 6.97
C ASP A 136 13.15 8.10 7.68
N PRO A 137 14.09 7.74 8.56
CA PRO A 137 14.08 6.49 9.30
C PRO A 137 12.79 6.26 10.11
N SER A 138 12.16 7.33 10.57
CA SER A 138 10.90 7.25 11.33
C SER A 138 9.75 6.78 10.44
N HIS A 139 9.64 7.30 9.23
CA HIS A 139 8.64 6.86 8.25
C HIS A 139 8.88 5.42 7.76
N LEU A 140 10.13 5.06 7.48
CA LEU A 140 10.50 3.72 7.05
C LEU A 140 10.25 2.70 8.16
N SER A 141 10.56 3.03 9.41
CA SER A 141 10.29 2.16 10.56
C SER A 141 8.80 2.00 10.80
N GLY A 142 8.01 3.07 10.64
CA GLY A 142 6.54 3.03 10.71
C GLY A 142 5.92 2.11 9.66
N GLN A 143 6.35 2.19 8.42
CA GLN A 143 5.87 1.32 7.35
C GLN A 143 6.24 -0.16 7.59
N ARG A 144 7.45 -0.44 8.07
CA ARG A 144 7.90 -1.79 8.43
C ARG A 144 7.10 -2.35 9.60
N SER A 145 6.85 -1.54 10.62
CA SER A 145 6.03 -1.93 11.78
C SER A 145 4.61 -2.27 11.38
N LEU A 146 3.97 -1.48 10.51
CA LEU A 146 2.64 -1.77 9.98
C LEU A 146 2.59 -3.06 9.17
N LEU A 147 3.64 -3.37 8.41
CA LEU A 147 3.75 -4.62 7.68
C LEU A 147 3.83 -5.83 8.64
N LEU A 148 4.65 -5.74 9.69
CA LEU A 148 4.76 -6.79 10.71
C LEU A 148 3.44 -6.99 11.45
N VAL A 149 2.76 -5.90 11.84
CA VAL A 149 1.44 -5.96 12.47
C VAL A 149 0.43 -6.63 11.54
N ASN A 150 0.41 -6.29 10.25
CA ASN A 150 -0.49 -6.89 9.28
C ASN A 150 -0.23 -8.40 9.13
N MET A 151 1.03 -8.83 9.06
CA MET A 151 1.40 -10.25 9.04
C MET A 151 0.90 -10.99 10.28
N LEU A 152 1.04 -10.39 11.45
CA LEU A 152 0.57 -10.96 12.72
C LEU A 152 -0.97 -11.06 12.74
N VAL A 153 -1.66 -10.04 12.27
CA VAL A 153 -3.13 -10.05 12.13
C VAL A 153 -3.60 -11.13 11.17
N ILE A 154 -2.91 -11.35 10.04
CA ILE A 154 -3.21 -12.44 9.10
C ILE A 154 -3.06 -13.81 9.79
N LEU A 155 -1.97 -14.03 10.52
CA LEU A 155 -1.75 -15.29 11.26
C LEU A 155 -2.84 -15.55 12.31
N LEU A 156 -3.20 -14.50 13.06
CA LEU A 156 -4.32 -14.59 14.03
C LEU A 156 -5.65 -14.88 13.32
N SER A 157 -5.93 -14.21 12.21
CA SER A 157 -7.12 -14.42 11.41
C SER A 157 -7.24 -15.87 10.93
N VAL A 158 -6.16 -16.45 10.42
CA VAL A 158 -6.10 -17.87 10.02
C VAL A 158 -6.39 -18.78 11.21
N SER A 159 -5.84 -18.50 12.39
CA SER A 159 -6.05 -19.29 13.61
C SER A 159 -7.51 -19.23 14.08
N VAL A 160 -8.11 -18.04 14.05
CA VAL A 160 -9.50 -17.81 14.42
C VAL A 160 -10.43 -18.51 13.44
N VAL A 161 -10.22 -18.39 12.14
CA VAL A 161 -10.98 -19.08 11.08
C VAL A 161 -10.91 -20.60 11.28
N ARG A 162 -9.71 -21.14 11.53
CA ARG A 162 -9.51 -22.57 11.80
C ARG A 162 -10.29 -23.03 13.03
N SER A 163 -10.27 -22.24 14.11
CA SER A 163 -11.01 -22.54 15.34
C SER A 163 -12.52 -22.49 15.13
N ALA A 164 -13.01 -21.44 14.47
CA ALA A 164 -14.42 -21.28 14.13
C ALA A 164 -14.93 -22.45 13.25
N TYR A 165 -14.14 -22.83 12.24
CA TYR A 165 -14.46 -23.96 11.37
C TYR A 165 -14.51 -25.28 12.13
N ARG A 166 -13.54 -25.56 13.01
CA ARG A 166 -13.55 -26.76 13.84
C ARG A 166 -14.77 -26.80 14.76
N SER A 167 -15.15 -25.68 15.36
CA SER A 167 -16.32 -25.56 16.19
C SER A 167 -17.61 -25.80 15.39
N HIS A 168 -17.68 -25.27 14.16
CA HIS A 168 -18.77 -25.46 13.24
C HIS A 168 -18.93 -26.93 12.87
N LEU A 169 -17.85 -27.61 12.47
CA LEU A 169 -17.88 -29.04 12.11
C LEU A 169 -18.31 -29.92 13.28
N LYS A 170 -17.85 -29.67 14.50
CA LYS A 170 -18.26 -30.48 15.68
C LYS A 170 -19.77 -30.49 15.92
N ARG A 171 -20.43 -29.38 15.56
CA ARG A 171 -21.92 -29.29 15.73
C ARG A 171 -22.70 -30.04 14.67
N PHE A 172 -22.07 -30.39 13.55
CA PHE A 172 -22.69 -31.15 12.46
C PHE A 172 -22.42 -32.67 12.53
N THR A 173 -21.76 -33.15 13.59
CA THR A 173 -21.50 -34.61 13.72
C THR A 173 -22.74 -35.44 13.71
N SER A 174 -23.86 -34.96 14.29
CA SER A 174 -25.17 -35.63 14.25
C SER A 174 -25.74 -35.67 12.83
N ASP A 175 -25.67 -34.57 12.11
CA ASP A 175 -26.20 -34.49 10.72
C ASP A 175 -25.37 -35.36 9.76
N ILE A 176 -24.06 -35.45 10.00
CA ILE A 176 -23.14 -36.35 9.25
C ILE A 176 -23.56 -37.82 9.50
N GLY A 177 -23.92 -38.16 10.74
CA GLY A 177 -24.41 -39.49 11.11
C GLY A 177 -25.69 -39.87 10.34
N THR A 178 -26.66 -38.97 10.31
CA THR A 178 -27.93 -39.17 9.57
C THR A 178 -27.70 -39.27 8.06
N LEU A 179 -26.84 -38.41 7.47
CA LEU A 179 -26.50 -38.47 6.05
C LEU A 179 -25.84 -39.81 5.68
N ARG A 180 -24.99 -40.36 6.56
CA ARG A 180 -24.37 -41.67 6.36
C ARG A 180 -25.38 -42.79 6.46
N ALA A 181 -26.30 -42.69 7.42
CA ALA A 181 -27.39 -43.67 7.55
C ALA A 181 -28.29 -43.68 6.30
N CYS A 182 -28.44 -42.55 5.63
CA CYS A 182 -29.15 -42.45 4.35
C CYS A 182 -28.30 -42.86 3.12
N GLY A 183 -27.09 -43.42 3.33
CA GLY A 183 -26.27 -43.97 2.25
C GLY A 183 -25.34 -42.97 1.56
N ALA A 184 -25.18 -41.75 2.10
CA ALA A 184 -24.27 -40.75 1.51
C ALA A 184 -22.82 -41.17 1.68
N SER A 185 -22.04 -41.10 0.59
CA SER A 185 -20.60 -41.38 0.59
C SER A 185 -19.80 -40.28 1.30
N ARG A 186 -18.60 -40.63 1.82
CA ARG A 186 -17.70 -39.65 2.43
C ARG A 186 -17.37 -38.46 1.52
N ARG A 187 -17.20 -38.74 0.22
CA ARG A 187 -16.91 -37.70 -0.78
C ARG A 187 -18.06 -36.73 -0.98
N GLN A 188 -19.29 -37.24 -1.01
CA GLN A 188 -20.49 -36.40 -1.13
C GLN A 188 -20.71 -35.51 0.10
N ILE A 189 -20.47 -36.05 1.30
CA ILE A 189 -20.59 -35.31 2.56
C ILE A 189 -19.50 -34.21 2.59
N SER A 190 -18.25 -34.54 2.29
CA SER A 190 -17.15 -33.54 2.28
C SER A 190 -17.37 -32.49 1.22
N ALA A 191 -17.83 -32.82 0.03
CA ALA A 191 -18.13 -31.86 -1.03
C ALA A 191 -19.27 -30.91 -0.63
N LEU A 192 -20.31 -31.40 0.04
CA LEU A 192 -21.41 -30.58 0.53
C LEU A 192 -20.93 -29.53 1.52
N PHE A 193 -20.15 -29.96 2.54
CA PHE A 193 -19.60 -29.03 3.54
C PHE A 193 -18.55 -28.05 2.95
N ALA A 194 -17.75 -28.51 2.01
CA ALA A 194 -16.82 -27.65 1.31
C ALA A 194 -17.55 -26.56 0.50
N ALA A 195 -18.62 -26.93 -0.20
CA ALA A 195 -19.43 -25.98 -0.96
C ALA A 195 -20.16 -24.96 -0.04
N GLU A 196 -20.68 -25.42 1.12
CA GLU A 196 -21.28 -24.54 2.11
C GLU A 196 -20.28 -23.55 2.68
N LEU A 197 -19.08 -24.01 3.05
CA LEU A 197 -18.02 -23.18 3.54
C LEU A 197 -17.56 -22.19 2.49
N ALA A 198 -17.38 -22.63 1.23
CA ALA A 198 -16.99 -21.77 0.14
C ALA A 198 -18.01 -20.65 -0.12
N ALA A 199 -19.29 -20.92 -0.03
CA ALA A 199 -20.34 -19.91 -0.19
C ALA A 199 -20.28 -18.85 0.92
N VAL A 200 -20.14 -19.27 2.18
CA VAL A 200 -20.01 -18.34 3.32
C VAL A 200 -18.72 -17.53 3.22
N PHE A 201 -17.63 -18.16 2.80
CA PHE A 201 -16.32 -17.52 2.61
C PHE A 201 -16.37 -16.42 1.52
N LEU A 202 -16.96 -16.73 0.37
CA LEU A 202 -17.11 -15.77 -0.73
C LEU A 202 -18.00 -14.58 -0.34
N LEU A 203 -19.10 -14.85 0.35
CA LEU A 203 -19.96 -13.77 0.87
C LEU A 203 -19.22 -12.89 1.89
N ALA A 204 -18.49 -13.49 2.82
CA ALA A 204 -17.72 -12.75 3.83
C ALA A 204 -16.62 -11.91 3.19
N ALA A 205 -15.90 -12.45 2.20
CA ALA A 205 -14.87 -11.73 1.45
C ALA A 205 -15.49 -10.56 0.66
N ALA A 206 -16.61 -10.76 -0.03
CA ALA A 206 -17.30 -9.70 -0.74
C ALA A 206 -17.75 -8.57 0.20
N CYS A 207 -18.34 -8.90 1.35
CA CYS A 207 -18.72 -7.92 2.36
C CYS A 207 -17.51 -7.14 2.91
N ALA A 208 -16.40 -7.82 3.19
CA ALA A 208 -15.18 -7.17 3.67
C ALA A 208 -14.63 -6.18 2.63
N VAL A 209 -14.63 -6.53 1.35
CA VAL A 209 -14.21 -5.63 0.25
C VAL A 209 -15.14 -4.43 0.16
N VAL A 210 -16.46 -4.63 0.18
CA VAL A 210 -17.44 -3.52 0.12
C VAL A 210 -17.25 -2.56 1.29
N ILE A 211 -17.13 -3.08 2.52
CA ILE A 211 -16.89 -2.25 3.71
C ILE A 211 -15.57 -1.48 3.59
N SER A 212 -14.51 -2.13 3.11
CA SER A 212 -13.20 -1.50 2.91
C SER A 212 -13.26 -0.36 1.90
N VAL A 213 -13.95 -0.55 0.77
CA VAL A 213 -14.12 0.50 -0.26
C VAL A 213 -14.96 1.66 0.25
N VAL A 214 -16.02 1.39 1.03
CA VAL A 214 -16.83 2.44 1.67
C VAL A 214 -16.00 3.23 2.68
N SER A 215 -15.20 2.55 3.49
CA SER A 215 -14.31 3.19 4.47
C SER A 215 -13.29 4.12 3.81
N LEU A 216 -12.79 3.78 2.63
CA LEU A 216 -11.89 4.62 1.83
C LEU A 216 -12.51 5.95 1.38
N LYS A 217 -13.83 5.99 1.18
CA LYS A 217 -14.54 7.23 0.78
C LYS A 217 -14.86 8.15 1.95
N VAL A 218 -14.76 7.65 3.17
CA VAL A 218 -15.05 8.41 4.40
C VAL A 218 -13.76 8.95 5.04
N LEU A 219 -12.61 8.35 4.76
CA LEU A 219 -11.27 8.82 5.15
C LEU A 219 -10.71 9.83 4.15
#